data_5811c3415d2c200d6dd2c60bd449e157
#
_entry.id   5811c3415d2c200d6dd2c60bd449e157
#
_cell.length_a   1.000
_cell.length_b   1.000
_cell.length_c   1.000
_cell.angle_alpha   90.00
_cell.angle_beta   90.00
_cell.angle_gamma   90.00
#
_symmetry.space_group_name_H-M   'P 1'
#
loop_
_entity.id
_entity.type
_entity.pdbx_description
1 polymer ?
#
loop_
_entity_poly.entity_id
_entity_poly.type
_entity_poly.pdbx_seq_one_letter_code
_entity_poly.pdbx_strand_id
1 'polypeptide(L)'
;RGLQLPVQSKSTAYRQAWELDAGPADLATVATAADRAGAFYVAVCDHVAIPRPADEVMSDTWYDTIATLGWLAAQTERVQLVSHVYVLPYRHPLQVAKSFVTLDALSGGRAVLGAGAGHLESEFALLGVDYDGRGRAVEEALPVIRAAFAEEYPTVGGPGAEVGVGVAPRPVRPGGPPIWIGGSSPAAMRRAAVLADG
;
A
#
# COMPACT_ATOMS: atom_id res chain seq x y z
N ARG A 1 6.17 -4.37 -17.57
CA ARG A 1 6.39 -2.99 -17.10
C ARG A 1 5.21 -2.56 -16.27
N GLY A 2 5.43 -1.75 -15.21
CA GLY A 2 4.39 -1.18 -14.38
C GLY A 2 4.34 0.33 -14.50
N LEU A 3 3.27 0.92 -13.99
CA LEU A 3 3.01 2.34 -14.02
C LEU A 3 2.58 2.83 -12.62
N GLN A 4 3.34 3.78 -12.07
CA GLN A 4 2.80 4.63 -11.02
C GLN A 4 1.79 5.59 -11.65
N LEU A 5 0.58 5.60 -11.14
CA LEU A 5 -0.49 6.38 -11.74
C LEU A 5 -0.26 7.88 -11.53
N PRO A 6 -0.46 8.70 -12.57
CA PRO A 6 -0.56 10.15 -12.43
C PRO A 6 -1.88 10.51 -11.72
N VAL A 7 -2.08 11.78 -11.44
CA VAL A 7 -3.33 12.35 -10.88
C VAL A 7 -3.61 11.97 -9.42
N GLN A 8 -3.16 10.82 -8.96
CA GLN A 8 -3.40 10.34 -7.58
C GLN A 8 -2.76 11.25 -6.51
N SER A 9 -1.83 12.12 -6.92
CA SER A 9 -1.30 13.21 -6.10
C SER A 9 -1.00 14.44 -6.97
N LYS A 10 -0.97 15.62 -6.33
CA LYS A 10 -0.58 16.87 -6.99
C LYS A 10 0.79 17.37 -6.56
N SER A 11 1.68 16.48 -6.13
CA SER A 11 3.06 16.81 -5.76
C SER A 11 3.81 17.49 -6.91
N THR A 12 4.44 18.63 -6.63
CA THR A 12 5.20 19.39 -7.63
C THR A 12 6.45 18.66 -8.10
N ALA A 13 6.93 17.68 -7.34
CA ALA A 13 8.10 16.87 -7.68
C ALA A 13 7.86 15.90 -8.85
N TYR A 14 6.60 15.51 -9.09
CA TYR A 14 6.28 14.43 -10.03
C TYR A 14 5.23 14.81 -11.07
N ARG A 15 4.27 15.70 -10.72
CA ARG A 15 3.15 16.05 -11.60
C ARG A 15 3.60 16.76 -12.87
N GLN A 16 2.88 16.51 -13.94
CA GLN A 16 2.94 17.28 -15.17
C GLN A 16 1.87 18.39 -15.16
N ALA A 17 2.02 19.40 -16.04
CA ALA A 17 1.12 20.56 -16.07
C ALA A 17 -0.36 20.17 -16.27
N TRP A 18 -0.64 19.17 -17.10
CA TRP A 18 -2.00 18.69 -17.39
C TRP A 18 -2.69 18.06 -16.17
N GLU A 19 -1.93 17.55 -15.19
CA GLU A 19 -2.47 16.93 -13.98
C GLU A 19 -3.10 17.93 -13.00
N LEU A 20 -2.84 19.23 -13.19
CA LEU A 20 -3.42 20.27 -12.32
C LEU A 20 -4.95 20.28 -12.38
N ASP A 21 -5.50 20.14 -13.60
CA ASP A 21 -6.94 20.16 -13.86
C ASP A 21 -7.53 18.75 -13.95
N ALA A 22 -6.68 17.72 -13.90
CA ALA A 22 -7.10 16.34 -13.98
C ALA A 22 -7.78 15.85 -12.68
N GLY A 23 -8.70 14.91 -12.83
CA GLY A 23 -9.49 14.34 -11.76
C GLY A 23 -9.65 12.82 -11.85
N PRO A 24 -10.58 12.25 -11.08
CA PRO A 24 -10.78 10.80 -11.02
C PRO A 24 -11.06 10.13 -12.37
N ALA A 25 -11.75 10.82 -13.28
CA ALA A 25 -12.04 10.29 -14.62
C ALA A 25 -10.76 10.09 -15.45
N ASP A 26 -9.80 11.02 -15.33
CA ASP A 26 -8.51 10.93 -16.01
C ASP A 26 -7.65 9.81 -15.41
N LEU A 27 -7.65 9.69 -14.08
CA LEU A 27 -7.00 8.59 -13.37
C LEU A 27 -7.52 7.23 -13.86
N ALA A 28 -8.84 7.06 -13.96
CA ALA A 28 -9.47 5.84 -14.48
C ALA A 28 -9.10 5.60 -15.95
N THR A 29 -9.09 6.65 -16.77
CA THR A 29 -8.71 6.57 -18.18
C THR A 29 -7.28 6.04 -18.34
N VAL A 30 -6.33 6.57 -17.57
CA VAL A 30 -4.94 6.11 -17.61
C VAL A 30 -4.82 4.65 -17.11
N ALA A 31 -5.48 4.30 -16.00
CA ALA A 31 -5.44 2.95 -15.45
C ALA A 31 -6.03 1.91 -16.41
N THR A 32 -7.19 2.21 -17.03
CA THR A 32 -7.82 1.31 -18.00
C THR A 32 -7.03 1.21 -19.31
N ALA A 33 -6.39 2.29 -19.75
CA ALA A 33 -5.49 2.26 -20.90
C ALA A 33 -4.26 1.38 -20.62
N ALA A 34 -3.66 1.49 -19.42
CA ALA A 34 -2.55 0.64 -19.01
C ALA A 34 -2.96 -0.84 -18.95
N ASP A 35 -4.15 -1.15 -18.42
CA ASP A 35 -4.70 -2.51 -18.37
C ASP A 35 -4.88 -3.10 -19.77
N ARG A 36 -5.48 -2.35 -20.70
CA ARG A 36 -5.65 -2.75 -22.10
C ARG A 36 -4.33 -2.93 -22.83
N ALA A 37 -3.35 -2.09 -22.55
CA ALA A 37 -2.00 -2.18 -23.12
C ALA A 37 -1.16 -3.33 -22.55
N GLY A 38 -1.65 -4.08 -21.57
CA GLY A 38 -0.96 -5.21 -20.97
C GLY A 38 0.13 -4.80 -19.98
N ALA A 39 -0.02 -3.66 -19.30
CA ALA A 39 0.83 -3.31 -18.17
C ALA A 39 0.77 -4.39 -17.09
N PHE A 40 1.89 -4.64 -16.43
CA PHE A 40 1.94 -5.65 -15.36
C PHE A 40 1.24 -5.14 -14.08
N TYR A 41 1.47 -3.89 -13.71
CA TYR A 41 0.78 -3.28 -12.58
C TYR A 41 0.49 -1.78 -12.80
N VAL A 42 -0.50 -1.29 -12.07
CA VAL A 42 -0.68 0.13 -11.73
C VAL A 42 -0.46 0.33 -10.25
N ALA A 43 0.12 1.47 -9.87
CA ALA A 43 0.50 1.74 -8.49
C ALA A 43 -0.01 3.08 -7.98
N VAL A 44 -0.41 3.11 -6.70
CA VAL A 44 -0.88 4.29 -5.97
C VAL A 44 -0.03 4.49 -4.72
N CYS A 45 0.38 5.74 -4.45
CA CYS A 45 1.15 6.10 -3.27
C CYS A 45 0.27 6.22 -2.02
N ASP A 46 0.91 6.37 -0.88
CA ASP A 46 0.24 6.42 0.42
C ASP A 46 0.74 7.62 1.25
N HIS A 47 -0.13 8.59 1.43
CA HIS A 47 -0.01 9.66 2.42
C HIS A 47 -1.37 9.88 3.07
N VAL A 48 -1.36 10.10 4.38
CA VAL A 48 -2.59 10.35 5.16
C VAL A 48 -2.88 11.84 5.24
N ALA A 49 -1.85 12.62 5.55
CA ALA A 49 -1.96 14.08 5.64
C ALA A 49 -0.57 14.72 5.52
N ILE A 50 -0.47 15.78 4.73
CA ILE A 50 0.79 16.50 4.54
C ILE A 50 0.77 17.77 5.39
N PRO A 51 1.59 17.87 6.46
CA PRO A 51 1.67 19.07 7.26
C PRO A 51 2.46 20.18 6.57
N ARG A 52 2.16 21.44 6.91
CA ARG A 52 2.95 22.59 6.45
C ARG A 52 4.34 22.60 7.12
N PRO A 53 5.37 23.06 6.41
CA PRO A 53 5.37 23.58 5.03
C PRO A 53 5.62 22.49 3.95
N ALA A 54 5.59 21.20 4.29
CA ALA A 54 5.86 20.15 3.32
C ALA A 54 4.85 20.12 2.16
N ASP A 55 3.62 20.65 2.36
CA ASP A 55 2.58 20.77 1.34
C ASP A 55 2.96 21.70 0.18
N GLU A 56 3.91 22.61 0.36
CA GLU A 56 4.42 23.47 -0.73
C GLU A 56 5.05 22.68 -1.87
N VAL A 57 5.68 21.54 -1.56
CA VAL A 57 6.32 20.65 -2.52
C VAL A 57 5.49 19.39 -2.75
N MET A 58 5.03 18.77 -1.69
CA MET A 58 4.32 17.49 -1.77
C MET A 58 2.85 17.65 -2.16
N SER A 59 2.26 18.86 -2.04
CA SER A 59 0.82 19.08 -2.11
C SER A 59 0.07 18.39 -0.96
N ASP A 60 -1.09 18.88 -0.63
CA ASP A 60 -2.05 18.28 0.30
C ASP A 60 -2.98 17.24 -0.38
N THR A 61 -2.94 17.19 -1.71
CA THR A 61 -3.80 16.29 -2.49
C THR A 61 -3.12 14.96 -2.70
N TRP A 62 -3.60 13.94 -1.96
CA TRP A 62 -3.23 12.53 -2.10
C TRP A 62 -4.50 11.70 -1.94
N TYR A 63 -4.77 10.85 -2.91
CA TYR A 63 -5.91 9.94 -2.82
C TYR A 63 -5.57 8.77 -1.90
N ASP A 64 -6.51 8.38 -1.05
CA ASP A 64 -6.32 7.18 -0.19
C ASP A 64 -6.02 5.95 -1.05
N THR A 65 -4.99 5.24 -0.66
CA THR A 65 -4.45 4.10 -1.43
C THR A 65 -5.48 3.01 -1.64
N ILE A 66 -6.14 2.57 -0.56
CA ILE A 66 -7.07 1.42 -0.61
C ILE A 66 -8.36 1.79 -1.31
N ALA A 67 -8.91 2.98 -1.02
CA ALA A 67 -10.11 3.46 -1.69
C ALA A 67 -9.88 3.59 -3.20
N THR A 68 -8.72 4.13 -3.61
CA THR A 68 -8.37 4.28 -5.02
C THR A 68 -8.15 2.93 -5.71
N LEU A 69 -7.39 2.02 -5.11
CA LEU A 69 -7.15 0.69 -5.68
C LEU A 69 -8.44 -0.13 -5.75
N GLY A 70 -9.32 -0.03 -4.74
CA GLY A 70 -10.63 -0.67 -4.74
C GLY A 70 -11.54 -0.15 -5.85
N TRP A 71 -11.54 1.17 -6.06
CA TRP A 71 -12.29 1.77 -7.16
C TRP A 71 -11.74 1.38 -8.53
N LEU A 72 -10.42 1.31 -8.70
CA LEU A 72 -9.78 0.84 -9.93
C LEU A 72 -9.96 -0.67 -10.16
N ALA A 73 -10.10 -1.46 -9.11
CA ALA A 73 -10.39 -2.88 -9.23
C ALA A 73 -11.67 -3.17 -10.03
N ALA A 74 -12.69 -2.31 -9.89
CA ALA A 74 -13.94 -2.43 -10.62
C ALA A 74 -13.86 -1.95 -12.09
N GLN A 75 -12.79 -1.28 -12.47
CA GLN A 75 -12.61 -0.67 -13.80
C GLN A 75 -11.54 -1.34 -14.65
N THR A 76 -10.80 -2.27 -14.07
CA THR A 76 -9.69 -3.00 -14.71
C THR A 76 -9.89 -4.51 -14.56
N GLU A 77 -9.29 -5.30 -15.44
CA GLU A 77 -9.52 -6.74 -15.49
C GLU A 77 -8.28 -7.59 -15.22
N ARG A 78 -7.09 -7.11 -15.58
CA ARG A 78 -5.85 -7.90 -15.63
C ARG A 78 -4.70 -7.33 -14.83
N VAL A 79 -4.56 -6.02 -14.81
CA VAL A 79 -3.44 -5.31 -14.19
C VAL A 79 -3.41 -5.55 -12.69
N GLN A 80 -2.21 -5.79 -12.13
CA GLN A 80 -2.03 -5.87 -10.68
C GLN A 80 -2.22 -4.49 -10.04
N LEU A 81 -2.81 -4.46 -8.87
CA LEU A 81 -3.14 -3.27 -8.10
C LEU A 81 -2.16 -3.15 -6.93
N VAL A 82 -1.21 -2.23 -7.04
CA VAL A 82 -0.04 -2.14 -6.16
C VAL A 82 -0.10 -0.86 -5.33
N SER A 83 0.11 -0.96 -4.03
CA SER A 83 0.48 0.21 -3.22
C SER A 83 1.97 0.53 -3.38
N HIS A 84 2.34 1.80 -3.57
CA HIS A 84 3.73 2.17 -3.84
C HIS A 84 4.20 3.41 -3.06
N VAL A 85 4.46 3.28 -1.81
CA VAL A 85 4.32 2.11 -0.94
C VAL A 85 3.27 2.38 0.14
N TYR A 86 2.63 1.33 0.67
CA TYR A 86 1.77 1.45 1.85
C TYR A 86 2.64 1.57 3.10
N VAL A 87 2.49 2.65 3.86
CA VAL A 87 3.34 2.94 5.02
C VAL A 87 2.83 2.11 6.21
N LEU A 88 3.46 0.97 6.46
CA LEU A 88 3.00 0.02 7.49
C LEU A 88 2.92 0.63 8.89
N PRO A 89 3.91 1.45 9.35
CA PRO A 89 3.86 2.02 10.69
C PRO A 89 2.64 2.90 11.00
N TYR A 90 1.95 3.43 9.99
CA TYR A 90 0.77 4.28 10.20
C TYR A 90 -0.46 3.49 10.67
N ARG A 91 -0.45 2.16 10.58
CA ARG A 91 -1.65 1.34 10.76
C ARG A 91 -1.37 0.05 11.54
N HIS A 92 -2.39 -0.42 12.24
CA HIS A 92 -2.30 -1.72 12.88
C HIS A 92 -2.17 -2.84 11.81
N PRO A 93 -1.27 -3.83 11.97
CA PRO A 93 -1.04 -4.89 10.98
C PRO A 93 -2.31 -5.64 10.53
N LEU A 94 -3.24 -5.88 11.45
CA LEU A 94 -4.53 -6.52 11.11
C LEU A 94 -5.42 -5.64 10.23
N GLN A 95 -5.35 -4.30 10.36
CA GLN A 95 -6.06 -3.40 9.44
C GLN A 95 -5.46 -3.47 8.04
N VAL A 96 -4.13 -3.51 7.94
CA VAL A 96 -3.43 -3.70 6.66
C VAL A 96 -3.85 -5.03 6.03
N ALA A 97 -3.77 -6.12 6.79
CA ALA A 97 -4.19 -7.44 6.31
C ALA A 97 -5.65 -7.42 5.83
N LYS A 98 -6.57 -6.87 6.63
CA LYS A 98 -7.99 -6.77 6.28
C LYS A 98 -8.22 -5.99 4.98
N SER A 99 -7.54 -4.87 4.81
CA SER A 99 -7.66 -4.03 3.61
C SER A 99 -7.21 -4.78 2.37
N PHE A 100 -6.04 -5.44 2.44
CA PHE A 100 -5.47 -6.13 1.28
C PHE A 100 -6.16 -7.45 0.94
N VAL A 101 -6.65 -8.23 1.90
CA VAL A 101 -7.45 -9.42 1.56
C VAL A 101 -8.80 -9.02 0.97
N THR A 102 -9.37 -7.89 1.40
CA THR A 102 -10.61 -7.36 0.81
C THR A 102 -10.36 -6.90 -0.63
N LEU A 103 -9.30 -6.14 -0.87
CA LEU A 103 -8.90 -5.73 -2.22
C LEU A 103 -8.62 -6.94 -3.12
N ASP A 104 -7.94 -7.95 -2.60
CA ASP A 104 -7.64 -9.20 -3.31
C ASP A 104 -8.92 -9.92 -3.74
N ALA A 105 -9.86 -10.10 -2.81
CA ALA A 105 -11.16 -10.71 -3.09
C ALA A 105 -11.96 -9.91 -4.13
N LEU A 106 -12.06 -8.58 -3.98
CA LEU A 106 -12.81 -7.72 -4.89
C LEU A 106 -12.18 -7.63 -6.29
N SER A 107 -10.86 -7.76 -6.38
CA SER A 107 -10.13 -7.70 -7.65
C SER A 107 -9.90 -9.06 -8.31
N GLY A 108 -10.35 -10.16 -7.71
CA GLY A 108 -10.10 -11.51 -8.23
C GLY A 108 -8.63 -11.92 -8.17
N GLY A 109 -7.93 -11.57 -7.09
CA GLY A 109 -6.54 -11.97 -6.84
C GLY A 109 -5.49 -11.05 -7.45
N ARG A 110 -5.80 -9.77 -7.72
CA ARG A 110 -4.87 -8.82 -8.34
C ARG A 110 -4.17 -7.86 -7.36
N ALA A 111 -4.44 -7.97 -6.06
CA ALA A 111 -3.81 -7.11 -5.06
C ALA A 111 -2.34 -7.47 -4.86
N VAL A 112 -1.51 -6.45 -4.65
CA VAL A 112 -0.11 -6.56 -4.22
C VAL A 112 0.16 -5.54 -3.14
N LEU A 113 0.61 -5.98 -1.98
CA LEU A 113 1.04 -5.09 -0.91
C LEU A 113 2.48 -4.62 -1.17
N GLY A 114 2.64 -3.48 -1.81
CA GLY A 114 3.91 -2.78 -1.81
C GLY A 114 4.04 -2.00 -0.50
N ALA A 115 4.89 -2.47 0.40
CA ALA A 115 5.03 -1.97 1.76
C ALA A 115 6.30 -1.14 1.96
N GLY A 116 6.25 -0.18 2.85
CA GLY A 116 7.39 0.65 3.19
C GLY A 116 7.37 1.16 4.62
N ALA A 117 8.51 1.71 5.05
CA ALA A 117 8.65 2.28 6.37
C ALA A 117 8.17 3.75 6.47
N GLY A 118 7.98 4.42 5.34
CA GLY A 118 7.70 5.86 5.32
C GLY A 118 8.96 6.72 5.45
N HIS A 119 8.82 8.02 5.14
CA HIS A 119 9.96 8.94 5.11
C HIS A 119 9.68 10.33 5.67
N LEU A 120 8.41 10.74 5.75
CA LEU A 120 8.03 12.09 6.15
C LEU A 120 7.83 12.17 7.69
N GLU A 121 8.89 12.54 8.40
CA GLU A 121 8.91 12.60 9.87
C GLU A 121 7.76 13.45 10.46
N SER A 122 7.43 14.57 9.82
CA SER A 122 6.34 15.44 10.26
C SER A 122 4.96 14.79 10.16
N GLU A 123 4.75 13.87 9.20
CA GLU A 123 3.52 13.09 9.10
C GLU A 123 3.46 12.01 10.22
N PHE A 124 4.60 11.39 10.56
CA PHE A 124 4.69 10.50 11.72
C PHE A 124 4.31 11.21 13.02
N ALA A 125 4.87 12.40 13.23
CA ALA A 125 4.55 13.22 14.40
C ALA A 125 3.07 13.58 14.47
N LEU A 126 2.48 13.96 13.33
CA LEU A 126 1.04 14.28 13.23
C LEU A 126 0.17 13.07 13.59
N LEU A 127 0.57 11.86 13.16
CA LEU A 127 -0.16 10.63 13.43
C LEU A 127 0.14 10.00 14.80
N GLY A 128 1.07 10.58 15.57
CA GLY A 128 1.48 10.05 16.88
C GLY A 128 2.26 8.75 16.78
N VAL A 129 2.98 8.53 15.68
CA VAL A 129 3.73 7.31 15.40
C VAL A 129 5.23 7.54 15.53
N ASP A 130 5.96 6.57 16.09
CA ASP A 130 7.41 6.64 16.26
C ASP A 130 8.14 6.57 14.88
N TYR A 131 8.79 7.68 14.53
CA TYR A 131 9.57 7.77 13.29
C TYR A 131 10.86 6.97 13.33
N ASP A 132 11.58 7.00 14.43
CA ASP A 132 12.88 6.32 14.56
C ASP A 132 12.72 4.80 14.55
N GLY A 133 11.66 4.29 15.17
CA GLY A 133 11.31 2.88 15.19
C GLY A 133 10.63 2.35 13.93
N ARG A 134 10.37 3.18 12.91
CA ARG A 134 9.57 2.81 11.73
C ARG A 134 10.07 1.56 10.99
N GLY A 135 11.39 1.36 10.96
CA GLY A 135 11.97 0.17 10.33
C GLY A 135 11.66 -1.11 11.08
N ARG A 136 11.75 -1.08 12.42
CA ARG A 136 11.37 -2.19 13.30
C ARG A 136 9.87 -2.46 13.22
N ALA A 137 9.05 -1.41 13.20
CA ALA A 137 7.60 -1.55 13.04
C ALA A 137 7.21 -2.32 11.76
N VAL A 138 7.93 -2.12 10.65
CA VAL A 138 7.74 -2.93 9.43
C VAL A 138 8.10 -4.40 9.68
N GLU A 139 9.23 -4.67 10.34
CA GLU A 139 9.69 -6.04 10.62
C GLU A 139 8.73 -6.79 11.56
N GLU A 140 8.12 -6.10 12.50
CA GLU A 140 7.12 -6.65 13.42
C GLU A 140 5.75 -6.83 12.74
N ALA A 141 5.37 -5.95 11.82
CA ALA A 141 4.07 -6.02 11.13
C ALA A 141 4.00 -7.15 10.09
N LEU A 142 5.08 -7.40 9.35
CA LEU A 142 5.08 -8.34 8.23
C LEU A 142 4.70 -9.77 8.64
N PRO A 143 5.22 -10.37 9.72
CA PRO A 143 4.81 -11.70 10.16
C PRO A 143 3.32 -11.78 10.50
N VAL A 144 2.76 -10.76 11.16
CA VAL A 144 1.34 -10.70 11.51
C VAL A 144 0.47 -10.63 10.25
N ILE A 145 0.87 -9.81 9.27
CA ILE A 145 0.16 -9.68 7.99
C ILE A 145 0.19 -11.02 7.23
N ARG A 146 1.37 -11.67 7.15
CA ARG A 146 1.50 -12.96 6.47
C ARG A 146 0.67 -14.05 7.15
N ALA A 147 0.68 -14.15 8.47
CA ALA A 147 -0.15 -15.09 9.21
C ALA A 147 -1.64 -14.85 8.91
N ALA A 148 -2.09 -13.58 8.92
CA ALA A 148 -3.46 -13.22 8.59
C ALA A 148 -3.84 -13.54 7.14
N PHE A 149 -2.89 -13.54 6.20
CA PHE A 149 -3.12 -13.97 4.81
C PHE A 149 -3.22 -15.50 4.68
N ALA A 150 -2.36 -16.24 5.37
CA ALA A 150 -2.19 -17.68 5.18
C ALA A 150 -3.13 -18.52 6.06
N GLU A 151 -3.37 -18.11 7.30
CA GLU A 151 -4.07 -18.90 8.30
C GLU A 151 -5.52 -18.46 8.45
N GLU A 152 -6.41 -19.40 8.77
CA GLU A 152 -7.83 -19.11 9.05
C GLU A 152 -7.98 -18.35 10.39
N TYR A 153 -7.24 -18.78 11.40
CA TYR A 153 -7.20 -18.17 12.72
C TYR A 153 -5.75 -18.00 13.19
N PRO A 154 -5.00 -17.02 12.62
CA PRO A 154 -3.66 -16.74 13.09
C PRO A 154 -3.67 -16.32 14.56
N THR A 155 -2.68 -16.76 15.30
CA THR A 155 -2.47 -16.30 16.67
C THR A 155 -1.72 -14.96 16.65
N VAL A 156 -2.31 -13.95 17.26
CA VAL A 156 -1.72 -12.62 17.41
C VAL A 156 -1.70 -12.22 18.89
N GLY A 157 -0.81 -11.29 19.23
CA GLY A 157 -0.60 -10.83 20.60
C GLY A 157 0.80 -11.14 21.09
N GLY A 158 1.18 -10.53 22.23
CA GLY A 158 2.44 -10.83 22.89
C GLY A 158 2.34 -12.02 23.83
N PRO A 159 3.47 -12.46 24.41
CA PRO A 159 3.52 -13.58 25.34
C PRO A 159 2.48 -13.48 26.47
N GLY A 160 1.62 -14.50 26.61
CA GLY A 160 0.54 -14.54 27.60
C GLY A 160 -0.74 -13.78 27.23
N ALA A 161 -0.79 -13.21 26.01
CA ALA A 161 -1.95 -12.52 25.46
C ALA A 161 -2.27 -12.98 24.02
N GLU A 162 -1.84 -14.20 23.66
CA GLU A 162 -2.08 -14.77 22.34
C GLU A 162 -3.58 -15.07 22.16
N VAL A 163 -4.13 -14.54 21.07
CA VAL A 163 -5.54 -14.74 20.68
C VAL A 163 -5.62 -15.16 19.24
N GLY A 164 -6.36 -16.22 18.95
CA GLY A 164 -6.72 -16.60 17.58
C GLY A 164 -7.70 -15.59 17.00
N VAL A 165 -7.38 -14.98 15.86
CA VAL A 165 -8.22 -13.98 15.20
C VAL A 165 -8.56 -14.38 13.77
N GLY A 166 -9.82 -14.28 13.37
CA GLY A 166 -10.25 -14.51 12.00
C GLY A 166 -10.16 -13.21 11.18
N VAL A 167 -9.50 -13.27 10.03
CA VAL A 167 -9.46 -12.18 9.06
C VAL A 167 -10.10 -12.67 7.75
N ALA A 168 -11.28 -12.16 7.44
CA ALA A 168 -12.05 -12.50 6.24
C ALA A 168 -12.47 -11.21 5.48
N PRO A 169 -12.73 -11.27 4.13
CA PRO A 169 -12.72 -12.47 3.29
C PRO A 169 -11.33 -13.14 3.24
N ARG A 170 -11.28 -14.40 2.81
CA ARG A 170 -10.00 -15.07 2.59
C ARG A 170 -9.41 -14.63 1.25
N PRO A 171 -8.07 -14.58 1.13
CA PRO A 171 -7.42 -14.27 -0.14
C PRO A 171 -7.82 -15.24 -1.24
N VAL A 172 -7.83 -14.77 -2.48
CA VAL A 172 -8.04 -15.59 -3.68
C VAL A 172 -6.83 -16.51 -3.92
N ARG A 173 -5.63 -15.99 -3.69
CA ARG A 173 -4.39 -16.76 -3.83
C ARG A 173 -4.02 -17.46 -2.52
N PRO A 174 -3.59 -18.73 -2.56
CA PRO A 174 -2.99 -19.37 -1.41
C PRO A 174 -1.81 -18.54 -0.86
N GLY A 175 -1.78 -18.27 0.44
CA GLY A 175 -0.76 -17.43 1.06
C GLY A 175 -1.00 -15.93 0.96
N GLY A 176 -2.02 -15.50 0.23
CA GLY A 176 -2.47 -14.11 0.13
C GLY A 176 -1.80 -13.26 -0.93
N PRO A 177 -2.06 -11.95 -0.93
CA PRO A 177 -1.41 -10.99 -1.79
C PRO A 177 0.11 -11.02 -1.65
N PRO A 178 0.88 -10.98 -2.75
CA PRO A 178 2.33 -10.81 -2.67
C PRO A 178 2.70 -9.54 -1.91
N ILE A 179 3.77 -9.62 -1.14
CA ILE A 179 4.33 -8.48 -0.40
C ILE A 179 5.65 -8.07 -1.05
N TRP A 180 5.72 -6.82 -1.48
CA TRP A 180 6.94 -6.20 -1.99
C TRP A 180 7.40 -5.09 -1.05
N ILE A 181 8.71 -4.91 -0.89
CA ILE A 181 9.27 -3.86 -0.05
C ILE A 181 9.85 -2.74 -0.91
N GLY A 182 9.37 -1.53 -0.68
CA GLY A 182 9.94 -0.34 -1.28
C GLY A 182 11.09 0.24 -0.47
N GLY A 183 12.07 0.82 -1.18
CA GLY A 183 13.19 1.52 -0.60
C GLY A 183 14.54 1.08 -1.16
N SER A 184 15.52 1.98 -1.09
CA SER A 184 16.88 1.78 -1.62
C SER A 184 17.95 1.61 -0.53
N SER A 185 17.58 1.67 0.74
CA SER A 185 18.53 1.48 1.84
C SER A 185 18.91 0.01 2.01
N PRO A 186 20.13 -0.30 2.52
CA PRO A 186 20.53 -1.68 2.82
C PRO A 186 19.53 -2.42 3.73
N ALA A 187 18.89 -1.71 4.66
CA ALA A 187 17.88 -2.28 5.54
C ALA A 187 16.59 -2.64 4.76
N ALA A 188 16.14 -1.80 3.82
CA ALA A 188 14.99 -2.11 2.97
C ALA A 188 15.29 -3.32 2.07
N MET A 189 16.45 -3.37 1.43
CA MET A 189 16.87 -4.49 0.60
C MET A 189 16.91 -5.81 1.39
N ARG A 190 17.42 -5.77 2.63
CA ARG A 190 17.42 -6.95 3.51
C ARG A 190 16.00 -7.42 3.84
N ARG A 191 15.08 -6.48 4.15
CA ARG A 191 13.67 -6.80 4.40
C ARG A 191 13.03 -7.45 3.18
N ALA A 192 13.28 -6.91 1.99
CA ALA A 192 12.78 -7.49 0.74
C ALA A 192 13.26 -8.94 0.58
N ALA A 193 14.55 -9.19 0.77
CA ALA A 193 15.14 -10.51 0.58
C ALA A 193 14.72 -11.57 1.61
N VAL A 194 14.39 -11.16 2.85
CA VAL A 194 14.15 -12.10 3.97
C VAL A 194 12.68 -12.21 4.35
N LEU A 195 11.91 -11.12 4.24
CA LEU A 195 10.54 -11.01 4.78
C LEU A 195 9.46 -10.83 3.71
N ALA A 196 9.84 -10.65 2.43
CA ALA A 196 8.90 -10.32 1.37
C ALA A 196 9.09 -11.22 0.13
N ASP A 197 8.25 -11.01 -0.87
CA ASP A 197 8.28 -11.77 -2.13
C ASP A 197 9.05 -10.99 -3.21
N GLY A 198 9.38 -9.72 -2.93
CA GLY A 198 10.15 -8.84 -3.81
C GLY A 198 10.51 -7.51 -3.19
#